data_6ed283da149b6b292df9b2c171e06587
#
_entry.id   6ed283da149b6b292df9b2c171e06587
#
_cell.length_a   1.000
_cell.length_b   1.000
_cell.length_c   1.000
_cell.angle_alpha   90.00
_cell.angle_beta   90.00
_cell.angle_gamma   90.00
#
_symmetry.space_group_name_H-M   'P 1'
#
loop_
_entity.id
_entity.type
_entity.pdbx_description
1 polymer ?
#
loop_
_entity_poly.entity_id
_entity_poly.type
_entity_poly.pdbx_seq_one_letter_code
_entity_poly.pdbx_strand_id
1 'polypeptide(L)'
;TQEKSTMQTNHKRNTQHLLVNPKQCIWGNVVTDNLLGVYSFFPTQSIDFTELAPFKKGLLNGGCGIVDDELHCIYVDDTYAAYGVLGVTHYAFNTDTWELIEQSLQPKSWNVIATETAIDPKTGEVFGEFYSANLKSLEWGVIDYRTLTRTTIAKAEHSYIALGITNDGRAFGVADDGNLYQIDRTTGVETLKGSTGINVKDEAENHFYQTGEIDPNTNEFYWAAKTANGNC
;
A
#
# COMPACT_ATOMS: atom_id res chain seq x y z
N THR A 1 24.30 20.11 0.02
CA THR A 1 24.52 18.73 -0.47
C THR A 1 24.73 17.72 0.66
N GLN A 2 25.46 18.07 1.73
CA GLN A 2 25.64 17.18 2.89
C GLN A 2 24.38 17.08 3.75
N GLU A 3 23.63 18.15 3.93
CA GLU A 3 22.36 18.13 4.69
C GLU A 3 21.28 17.27 4.00
N LYS A 4 21.17 17.36 2.68
CA LYS A 4 20.22 16.52 1.91
C LYS A 4 20.54 15.03 2.01
N SER A 5 21.83 14.67 1.97
CA SER A 5 22.27 13.28 2.12
C SER A 5 22.01 12.74 3.54
N THR A 6 22.19 13.60 4.56
CA THR A 6 21.94 13.23 5.96
C THR A 6 20.45 13.07 6.25
N MET A 7 19.59 13.92 5.66
CA MET A 7 18.15 13.79 5.75
C MET A 7 17.63 12.50 5.08
N GLN A 8 18.09 12.19 3.87
CA GLN A 8 17.72 10.94 3.19
C GLN A 8 18.11 9.71 4.00
N THR A 9 19.28 9.72 4.62
CA THR A 9 19.74 8.61 5.44
C THR A 9 18.91 8.49 6.72
N ASN A 10 18.53 9.61 7.32
CA ASN A 10 17.69 9.63 8.51
C ASN A 10 16.24 9.18 8.20
N HIS A 11 15.73 9.57 7.04
CA HIS A 11 14.38 9.15 6.66
C HIS A 11 14.30 7.66 6.35
N LYS A 12 15.26 7.10 5.60
CA LYS A 12 15.35 5.65 5.39
C LYS A 12 15.48 4.89 6.72
N ARG A 13 16.22 5.45 7.69
CA ARG A 13 16.29 4.88 9.03
C ARG A 13 14.94 4.96 9.76
N ASN A 14 14.23 6.07 9.64
CA ASN A 14 12.91 6.21 10.25
C ASN A 14 11.89 5.25 9.65
N THR A 15 11.87 5.09 8.34
CA THR A 15 11.01 4.12 7.67
C THR A 15 11.35 2.69 8.11
N GLN A 16 12.62 2.35 8.17
CA GLN A 16 13.07 1.06 8.69
C GLN A 16 12.70 0.88 10.18
N HIS A 17 12.84 1.94 10.99
CA HIS A 17 12.45 1.89 12.40
C HIS A 17 10.94 1.73 12.61
N LEU A 18 10.13 2.31 11.75
CA LEU A 18 8.68 2.15 11.80
C LEU A 18 8.25 0.70 11.56
N LEU A 19 9.02 -0.03 10.77
CA LEU A 19 8.74 -1.44 10.47
C LEU A 19 9.41 -2.40 11.47
N VAL A 20 10.43 -1.99 12.21
CA VAL A 20 11.28 -2.86 13.05
C VAL A 20 10.82 -2.97 14.49
N ASN A 21 10.21 -1.95 15.02
CA ASN A 21 9.89 -1.90 16.44
C ASN A 21 8.41 -1.65 16.64
N PRO A 22 7.63 -2.68 16.99
CA PRO A 22 6.20 -2.51 17.27
C PRO A 22 5.89 -1.57 18.43
N LYS A 23 6.91 -1.15 19.17
CA LYS A 23 6.80 -0.06 20.16
C LYS A 23 7.00 1.32 19.54
N GLN A 24 7.39 1.38 18.29
CA GLN A 24 7.52 2.64 17.56
C GLN A 24 6.28 2.90 16.70
N CYS A 25 6.13 4.17 16.35
CA CYS A 25 5.03 4.66 15.56
C CYS A 25 5.03 4.06 14.14
N ILE A 26 3.92 3.49 13.74
CA ILE A 26 3.62 3.12 12.36
C ILE A 26 2.81 4.27 11.76
N TRP A 27 3.02 4.57 10.49
CA TRP A 27 2.18 5.49 9.75
C TRP A 27 1.69 4.87 8.45
N GLY A 28 0.51 5.28 8.03
CA GLY A 28 -0.14 4.73 6.86
C GLY A 28 -1.34 5.55 6.43
N ASN A 29 -1.85 5.20 5.28
CA ASN A 29 -3.06 5.78 4.74
C ASN A 29 -4.29 5.19 5.42
N VAL A 30 -5.18 6.06 5.85
CA VAL A 30 -6.46 5.69 6.44
C VAL A 30 -7.58 6.29 5.61
N VAL A 31 -8.52 5.45 5.21
CA VAL A 31 -9.74 5.84 4.51
C VAL A 31 -10.91 5.20 5.22
N THR A 32 -11.59 5.96 6.05
CA THR A 32 -12.81 5.55 6.74
C THR A 32 -13.83 6.69 6.70
N ASP A 33 -15.04 6.45 7.18
CA ASP A 33 -16.09 7.47 7.23
C ASP A 33 -15.69 8.69 8.07
N ASN A 34 -14.81 8.51 9.06
CA ASN A 34 -14.44 9.55 10.02
C ASN A 34 -12.96 9.97 9.93
N LEU A 35 -12.11 9.16 9.34
CA LEU A 35 -10.68 9.41 9.23
C LEU A 35 -10.27 9.31 7.77
N LEU A 36 -9.66 10.36 7.25
CA LEU A 36 -9.21 10.41 5.88
C LEU A 36 -7.88 11.14 5.80
N GLY A 37 -6.82 10.40 5.51
CA GLY A 37 -5.48 10.99 5.44
C GLY A 37 -4.36 10.01 5.76
N VAL A 38 -3.20 10.59 6.06
CA VAL A 38 -2.06 9.85 6.62
C VAL A 38 -2.07 10.02 8.14
N TYR A 39 -2.05 8.91 8.83
CA TYR A 39 -2.06 8.84 10.30
C TYR A 39 -0.90 8.03 10.80
N SER A 40 -0.42 8.39 11.97
CA SER A 40 0.49 7.56 12.74
C SER A 40 -0.23 6.90 13.91
N PHE A 41 0.23 5.73 14.30
CA PHE A 41 -0.29 4.98 15.43
C PHE A 41 0.76 4.03 16.00
N PHE A 42 0.55 3.59 17.23
CA PHE A 42 1.32 2.52 17.83
C PHE A 42 0.51 1.23 17.79
N PRO A 43 1.09 0.10 17.37
CA PRO A 43 0.41 -1.18 17.30
C PRO A 43 0.25 -1.80 18.70
N THR A 44 -0.65 -1.24 19.49
CA THR A 44 -0.97 -1.67 20.85
C THR A 44 -2.43 -2.12 20.93
N GLN A 45 -2.86 -2.64 22.06
CA GLN A 45 -4.26 -3.07 22.25
C GLN A 45 -5.27 -1.92 22.10
N SER A 46 -4.86 -0.69 22.40
CA SER A 46 -5.63 0.52 22.15
C SER A 46 -4.89 1.34 21.11
N ILE A 47 -5.47 1.49 19.93
CA ILE A 47 -4.85 2.23 18.82
C ILE A 47 -5.41 3.64 18.82
N ASP A 48 -4.55 4.60 19.14
CA ASP A 48 -4.83 6.03 19.01
C ASP A 48 -4.19 6.56 17.74
N PHE A 49 -4.99 7.12 16.85
CA PHE A 49 -4.53 7.69 15.59
C PHE A 49 -4.15 9.15 15.75
N THR A 50 -2.96 9.50 15.29
CA THR A 50 -2.50 10.90 15.19
C THR A 50 -2.46 11.31 13.72
N GLU A 51 -3.20 12.35 13.35
CA GLU A 51 -3.19 12.87 11.99
C GLU A 51 -1.85 13.49 11.63
N LEU A 52 -1.30 13.09 10.48
CA LEU A 52 -0.08 13.65 9.90
C LEU A 52 -0.41 14.54 8.71
N ALA A 53 -1.22 14.04 7.78
CA ALA A 53 -1.64 14.78 6.60
C ALA A 53 -3.09 14.44 6.23
N PRO A 54 -4.03 15.41 6.28
CA PRO A 54 -5.41 15.18 5.90
C PRO A 54 -5.59 15.19 4.39
N PHE A 55 -6.52 14.36 3.90
CA PHE A 55 -7.05 14.48 2.54
C PHE A 55 -8.41 15.17 2.55
N LYS A 56 -8.81 15.68 1.40
CA LYS A 56 -10.14 16.29 1.26
C LYS A 56 -11.15 15.33 0.66
N LYS A 57 -10.69 14.34 -0.10
CA LYS A 57 -11.52 13.33 -0.78
C LYS A 57 -10.76 12.04 -0.99
N GLY A 58 -11.46 10.94 -0.86
CA GLY A 58 -11.00 9.62 -1.24
C GLY A 58 -12.07 8.60 -0.87
N LEU A 59 -12.44 7.74 -1.81
CA LEU A 59 -13.35 6.61 -1.55
C LEU A 59 -12.58 5.36 -1.21
N LEU A 60 -11.49 5.11 -1.95
CA LEU A 60 -10.67 3.91 -1.82
C LEU A 60 -9.20 4.28 -1.97
N ASN A 61 -8.35 3.60 -1.21
CA ASN A 61 -6.91 3.64 -1.41
C ASN A 61 -6.57 2.75 -2.61
N GLY A 62 -5.83 3.28 -3.56
CA GLY A 62 -5.38 2.61 -4.77
C GLY A 62 -3.88 2.33 -4.78
N GLY A 63 -3.25 2.25 -3.61
CA GLY A 63 -1.83 1.97 -3.45
C GLY A 63 -1.00 3.18 -3.03
N CYS A 64 0.15 2.92 -2.46
CA CYS A 64 1.12 3.93 -2.06
C CYS A 64 2.56 3.42 -2.13
N GLY A 65 3.51 4.33 -2.09
CA GLY A 65 4.92 4.02 -2.02
C GLY A 65 5.74 5.23 -1.60
N ILE A 66 6.95 4.98 -1.15
CA ILE A 66 7.89 6.03 -0.78
C ILE A 66 8.96 6.14 -1.85
N VAL A 67 9.16 7.35 -2.34
CA VAL A 67 10.16 7.69 -3.34
C VAL A 67 10.86 8.97 -2.92
N ASP A 68 12.18 8.92 -2.70
CA ASP A 68 12.99 10.10 -2.35
C ASP A 68 12.41 10.96 -1.20
N ASP A 69 12.06 10.32 -0.08
CA ASP A 69 11.47 10.96 1.10
C ASP A 69 10.08 11.60 0.85
N GLU A 70 9.39 11.14 -0.18
CA GLU A 70 8.03 11.51 -0.50
C GLU A 70 7.12 10.29 -0.42
N LEU A 71 6.01 10.41 0.30
CA LEU A 71 4.94 9.42 0.28
C LEU A 71 3.99 9.75 -0.87
N HIS A 72 3.93 8.85 -1.83
CA HIS A 72 3.00 8.93 -2.94
C HIS A 72 1.80 8.02 -2.69
N CYS A 73 0.60 8.55 -2.88
CA CYS A 73 -0.66 7.86 -2.64
C CYS A 73 -1.60 8.02 -3.84
N ILE A 74 -2.24 6.95 -4.22
CA ILE A 74 -3.31 6.95 -5.22
C ILE A 74 -4.64 6.72 -4.51
N TYR A 75 -5.63 7.55 -4.83
CA TYR A 75 -6.99 7.43 -4.35
C TYR A 75 -7.97 7.39 -5.50
N VAL A 76 -8.97 6.54 -5.36
CA VAL A 76 -10.17 6.57 -6.20
C VAL A 76 -11.18 7.46 -5.49
N ASP A 77 -11.78 8.38 -6.21
CA ASP A 77 -12.80 9.28 -5.69
C ASP A 77 -13.97 9.46 -6.67
N ASP A 78 -14.99 10.17 -6.22
CA ASP A 78 -16.21 10.43 -6.96
C ASP A 78 -16.20 11.74 -7.77
N THR A 79 -15.04 12.39 -7.92
CA THR A 79 -14.90 13.70 -8.56
C THR A 79 -15.57 13.75 -9.94
N TYR A 80 -15.53 12.64 -10.68
CA TYR A 80 -16.10 12.53 -12.01
C TYR A 80 -17.35 11.63 -12.08
N ALA A 81 -17.96 11.30 -10.93
CA ALA A 81 -19.13 10.41 -10.88
C ALA A 81 -20.33 10.93 -11.69
N ALA A 82 -20.50 12.25 -11.77
CA ALA A 82 -21.55 12.89 -12.60
C ALA A 82 -21.40 12.57 -14.11
N TYR A 83 -20.22 12.16 -14.55
CA TYR A 83 -19.91 11.74 -15.91
C TYR A 83 -19.83 10.23 -16.08
N GLY A 84 -20.23 9.46 -15.06
CA GLY A 84 -20.15 8.00 -15.05
C GLY A 84 -18.72 7.46 -14.92
N VAL A 85 -17.78 8.27 -14.44
CA VAL A 85 -16.37 7.92 -14.30
C VAL A 85 -15.92 8.21 -12.86
N LEU A 86 -15.22 7.27 -12.24
CA LEU A 86 -14.50 7.54 -10.99
C LEU A 86 -13.20 8.30 -11.29
N GLY A 87 -12.85 9.23 -10.44
CA GLY A 87 -11.59 9.95 -10.51
C GLY A 87 -10.45 9.17 -9.86
N VAL A 88 -9.25 9.42 -10.32
CA VAL A 88 -8.03 8.94 -9.67
C VAL A 88 -7.23 10.17 -9.26
N THR A 89 -6.98 10.33 -7.99
CA THR A 89 -6.19 11.43 -7.45
C THR A 89 -4.86 10.88 -6.91
N HIS A 90 -3.78 11.49 -7.36
CA HIS A 90 -2.44 11.27 -6.86
C HIS A 90 -2.07 12.38 -5.88
N TYR A 91 -1.57 11.99 -4.72
CA TYR A 91 -0.98 12.88 -3.72
C TYR A 91 0.47 12.51 -3.48
N ALA A 92 1.30 13.53 -3.26
CA ALA A 92 2.65 13.36 -2.74
C ALA A 92 2.85 14.25 -1.51
N PHE A 93 3.40 13.68 -0.45
CA PHE A 93 3.68 14.36 0.81
C PHE A 93 5.16 14.24 1.14
N ASN A 94 5.75 15.33 1.64
CA ASN A 94 7.06 15.28 2.26
C ASN A 94 6.95 14.48 3.58
N THR A 95 7.76 13.44 3.74
CA THR A 95 7.66 12.55 4.91
C THR A 95 8.35 13.09 6.17
N ASP A 96 9.08 14.20 6.08
CA ASP A 96 9.64 14.89 7.23
C ASP A 96 8.68 15.95 7.80
N THR A 97 8.02 16.71 6.91
CA THR A 97 7.14 17.83 7.29
C THR A 97 5.66 17.52 7.18
N TRP A 98 5.30 16.47 6.44
CA TRP A 98 3.94 16.09 6.05
C TRP A 98 3.20 17.15 5.23
N GLU A 99 3.94 18.06 4.64
CA GLU A 99 3.39 19.03 3.71
C GLU A 99 3.05 18.38 2.38
N LEU A 100 1.93 18.79 1.80
CA LEU A 100 1.52 18.38 0.47
C LEU A 100 2.46 18.98 -0.58
N ILE A 101 3.14 18.12 -1.34
CA ILE A 101 4.05 18.52 -2.42
C ILE A 101 3.29 18.60 -3.74
N GLU A 102 2.47 17.59 -4.01
CA GLU A 102 1.75 17.44 -5.28
C GLU A 102 0.36 16.89 -5.05
N GLN A 103 -0.58 17.39 -5.85
CA GLN A 103 -1.90 16.81 -6.02
C GLN A 103 -2.27 16.90 -7.50
N SER A 104 -2.53 15.77 -8.12
CA SER A 104 -2.94 15.70 -9.52
C SER A 104 -4.14 14.78 -9.72
N LEU A 105 -4.98 15.12 -10.70
CA LEU A 105 -6.14 14.33 -11.06
C LEU A 105 -5.85 13.55 -12.35
N GLN A 106 -6.09 12.26 -12.30
CA GLN A 106 -5.90 11.34 -13.42
C GLN A 106 -7.24 10.69 -13.81
N PRO A 107 -8.16 11.42 -14.47
CA PRO A 107 -9.55 10.99 -14.62
C PRO A 107 -9.73 9.74 -15.49
N LYS A 108 -8.70 9.31 -16.21
CA LYS A 108 -8.80 8.18 -17.15
C LYS A 108 -7.77 7.09 -16.93
N SER A 109 -6.97 7.15 -15.88
CA SER A 109 -5.87 6.23 -15.67
C SER A 109 -6.17 5.21 -14.58
N TRP A 110 -6.89 4.15 -14.92
CA TRP A 110 -7.15 3.02 -14.03
C TRP A 110 -5.92 2.13 -13.80
N ASN A 111 -4.97 2.17 -14.71
CA ASN A 111 -3.79 1.30 -14.69
C ASN A 111 -2.79 1.57 -13.55
N VAL A 112 -2.97 2.64 -12.79
CA VAL A 112 -2.17 2.93 -11.59
C VAL A 112 -2.85 2.52 -10.29
N ILE A 113 -4.10 2.05 -10.35
CA ILE A 113 -4.84 1.61 -9.16
C ILE A 113 -4.41 0.19 -8.81
N ALA A 114 -3.89 0.04 -7.61
CA ALA A 114 -3.52 -1.24 -7.03
C ALA A 114 -4.57 -1.74 -6.05
N THR A 115 -4.68 -3.05 -5.91
CA THR A 115 -5.32 -3.68 -4.75
C THR A 115 -4.42 -3.54 -3.54
N GLU A 116 -3.11 -3.72 -3.75
CA GLU A 116 -2.07 -3.59 -2.73
C GLU A 116 -0.71 -3.33 -3.38
N THR A 117 0.20 -2.70 -2.64
CA THR A 117 1.58 -2.43 -3.06
C THR A 117 2.56 -2.81 -1.98
N ALA A 118 3.80 -3.10 -2.39
CA ALA A 118 4.91 -3.40 -1.49
C ALA A 118 6.21 -2.79 -2.02
N ILE A 119 7.04 -2.29 -1.13
CA ILE A 119 8.31 -1.65 -1.45
C ILE A 119 9.44 -2.65 -1.24
N ASP A 120 10.28 -2.83 -2.25
CA ASP A 120 11.55 -3.53 -2.06
C ASP A 120 12.47 -2.68 -1.18
N PRO A 121 12.83 -3.15 0.02
CA PRO A 121 13.62 -2.34 0.96
C PRO A 121 15.06 -2.09 0.49
N LYS A 122 15.57 -2.85 -0.46
CA LYS A 122 16.92 -2.66 -1.00
C LYS A 122 16.97 -1.69 -2.18
N THR A 123 16.02 -1.84 -3.09
CA THR A 123 16.03 -1.07 -4.35
C THR A 123 15.14 0.16 -4.29
N GLY A 124 14.13 0.17 -3.41
CA GLY A 124 13.08 1.19 -3.36
C GLY A 124 12.04 1.05 -4.46
N GLU A 125 12.10 -0.01 -5.29
CA GLU A 125 11.08 -0.30 -6.29
C GLU A 125 9.76 -0.65 -5.62
N VAL A 126 8.65 -0.17 -6.18
CA VAL A 126 7.30 -0.46 -5.70
C VAL A 126 6.67 -1.49 -6.63
N PHE A 127 6.46 -2.68 -6.10
CA PHE A 127 5.68 -3.74 -6.73
C PHE A 127 4.24 -3.68 -6.28
N GLY A 128 3.34 -4.24 -7.06
CA GLY A 128 1.95 -4.30 -6.66
C GLY A 128 1.10 -5.19 -7.56
N GLU A 129 -0.12 -5.39 -7.11
CA GLU A 129 -1.18 -5.97 -7.91
C GLU A 129 -2.12 -4.85 -8.35
N PHE A 130 -2.26 -4.68 -9.64
CA PHE A 130 -2.97 -3.57 -10.26
C PHE A 130 -4.18 -4.04 -11.04
N TYR A 131 -5.20 -3.20 -11.15
CA TYR A 131 -6.29 -3.43 -12.06
C TYR A 131 -5.82 -3.31 -13.52
N SER A 132 -6.26 -4.24 -14.36
CA SER A 132 -6.08 -4.11 -15.81
C SER A 132 -6.87 -2.91 -16.35
N ALA A 133 -6.48 -2.39 -17.51
CA ALA A 133 -7.11 -1.21 -18.12
C ALA A 133 -8.61 -1.34 -18.33
N ASN A 134 -9.12 -2.56 -18.48
CA ASN A 134 -10.55 -2.85 -18.65
C ASN A 134 -11.24 -3.31 -17.36
N LEU A 135 -10.54 -3.29 -16.22
CA LEU A 135 -11.00 -3.71 -14.89
C LEU A 135 -11.47 -5.19 -14.79
N LYS A 136 -11.06 -6.03 -15.74
CA LYS A 136 -11.53 -7.43 -15.80
C LYS A 136 -10.55 -8.43 -15.19
N SER A 137 -9.33 -8.00 -14.93
CA SER A 137 -8.28 -8.83 -14.35
C SER A 137 -7.37 -8.01 -13.48
N LEU A 138 -6.56 -8.71 -12.70
CA LEU A 138 -5.49 -8.15 -11.90
C LEU A 138 -4.14 -8.53 -12.51
N GLU A 139 -3.18 -7.64 -12.38
CA GLU A 139 -1.87 -7.76 -13.00
C GLU A 139 -0.78 -7.44 -11.98
N TRP A 140 0.19 -8.34 -11.86
CA TRP A 140 1.40 -8.10 -11.11
C TRP A 140 2.34 -7.19 -11.89
N GLY A 141 2.89 -6.17 -11.23
CA GLY A 141 3.75 -5.20 -11.89
C GLY A 141 4.56 -4.32 -10.97
N VAL A 142 5.25 -3.38 -11.58
CA VAL A 142 6.04 -2.32 -10.92
C VAL A 142 5.45 -0.97 -11.28
N ILE A 143 5.36 -0.08 -10.32
CA ILE A 143 4.94 1.31 -10.54
C ILE A 143 6.07 2.29 -10.19
N ASP A 144 6.29 3.25 -11.07
CA ASP A 144 7.06 4.46 -10.78
C ASP A 144 6.10 5.60 -10.43
N TYR A 145 6.04 5.98 -9.17
CA TYR A 145 5.16 7.05 -8.70
C TYR A 145 5.61 8.46 -9.12
N ARG A 146 6.86 8.65 -9.55
CA ARG A 146 7.30 9.94 -10.10
C ARG A 146 6.67 10.25 -11.43
N THR A 147 6.50 9.21 -12.26
CA THR A 147 5.97 9.34 -13.62
C THR A 147 4.53 8.83 -13.73
N LEU A 148 4.00 8.18 -12.68
CA LEU A 148 2.75 7.44 -12.68
C LEU A 148 2.70 6.40 -13.81
N THR A 149 3.82 5.74 -14.04
CA THR A 149 3.97 4.72 -15.07
C THR A 149 4.05 3.34 -14.44
N ARG A 150 3.18 2.44 -14.86
CA ARG A 150 3.18 1.05 -14.46
C ARG A 150 3.76 0.17 -15.57
N THR A 151 4.59 -0.80 -15.18
CA THR A 151 5.05 -1.89 -16.04
C THR A 151 4.43 -3.18 -15.57
N THR A 152 3.61 -3.81 -16.42
CA THR A 152 3.02 -5.12 -16.14
C THR A 152 4.06 -6.22 -16.34
N ILE A 153 4.13 -7.15 -15.39
CA ILE A 153 5.00 -8.33 -15.43
C ILE A 153 4.18 -9.56 -15.85
N ALA A 154 3.05 -9.80 -15.18
CA ALA A 154 2.21 -10.96 -15.44
C ALA A 154 0.76 -10.69 -15.03
N LYS A 155 -0.16 -11.52 -15.51
CA LYS A 155 -1.51 -11.60 -14.96
C LYS A 155 -1.43 -12.25 -13.58
N ALA A 156 -2.11 -11.69 -12.59
CA ALA A 156 -2.26 -12.29 -11.28
C ALA A 156 -3.37 -13.36 -11.31
N GLU A 157 -3.16 -14.46 -10.60
CA GLU A 157 -4.16 -15.55 -10.48
C GLU A 157 -5.05 -15.36 -9.25
N HIS A 158 -4.53 -14.70 -8.21
CA HIS A 158 -5.25 -14.42 -6.96
C HIS A 158 -5.39 -12.92 -6.75
N SER A 159 -6.33 -12.51 -5.93
CA SER A 159 -6.50 -11.11 -5.50
C SER A 159 -5.85 -10.92 -4.13
N TYR A 160 -4.83 -10.08 -4.06
CA TYR A 160 -4.08 -9.83 -2.84
C TYR A 160 -4.69 -8.68 -2.04
N ILE A 161 -4.84 -8.92 -0.74
CA ILE A 161 -5.33 -7.95 0.25
C ILE A 161 -4.24 -7.44 1.18
N ALA A 162 -3.07 -8.07 1.14
CA ALA A 162 -1.86 -7.64 1.82
C ALA A 162 -0.64 -8.11 1.03
N LEU A 163 0.34 -7.26 0.86
CA LEU A 163 1.61 -7.56 0.18
C LEU A 163 2.77 -7.09 1.03
N GLY A 164 3.91 -7.76 0.90
CA GLY A 164 5.15 -7.31 1.50
C GLY A 164 6.36 -7.93 0.81
N ILE A 165 7.50 -7.27 0.93
CA ILE A 165 8.78 -7.74 0.37
C ILE A 165 9.81 -7.82 1.49
N THR A 166 10.39 -9.00 1.65
CA THR A 166 11.44 -9.25 2.64
C THR A 166 12.73 -8.51 2.31
N ASN A 167 13.61 -8.38 3.30
CA ASN A 167 14.90 -7.73 3.12
C ASN A 167 15.80 -8.42 2.06
N ASP A 168 15.61 -9.72 1.83
CA ASP A 168 16.30 -10.47 0.77
C ASP A 168 15.56 -10.46 -0.57
N GLY A 169 14.47 -9.69 -0.68
CA GLY A 169 13.76 -9.42 -1.92
C GLY A 169 12.71 -10.44 -2.32
N ARG A 170 12.22 -11.28 -1.40
CA ARG A 170 11.10 -12.20 -1.65
C ARG A 170 9.78 -11.50 -1.43
N ALA A 171 8.89 -11.54 -2.39
CA ALA A 171 7.55 -11.01 -2.28
C ALA A 171 6.58 -12.06 -1.75
N PHE A 172 5.73 -11.64 -0.82
CA PHE A 172 4.65 -12.45 -0.25
C PHE A 172 3.34 -11.67 -0.25
N GLY A 173 2.24 -12.39 -0.43
CA GLY A 173 0.91 -11.81 -0.36
C GLY A 173 -0.08 -12.72 0.33
N VAL A 174 -0.98 -12.10 1.09
CA VAL A 174 -2.21 -12.75 1.57
C VAL A 174 -3.29 -12.48 0.54
N ALA A 175 -3.87 -13.53 0.01
CA ALA A 175 -4.94 -13.43 -0.97
C ALA A 175 -6.34 -13.45 -0.30
N ASP A 176 -7.35 -13.05 -1.06
CA ASP A 176 -8.75 -13.02 -0.63
C ASP A 176 -9.34 -14.42 -0.34
N ASP A 177 -8.62 -15.49 -0.70
CA ASP A 177 -8.92 -16.88 -0.31
C ASP A 177 -8.41 -17.26 1.08
N GLY A 178 -7.73 -16.33 1.79
CA GLY A 178 -7.18 -16.53 3.12
C GLY A 178 -5.84 -17.27 3.14
N ASN A 179 -5.21 -17.45 1.99
CA ASN A 179 -3.93 -18.13 1.88
C ASN A 179 -2.76 -17.14 1.69
N LEU A 180 -1.59 -17.57 2.14
CA LEU A 180 -0.32 -16.89 1.90
C LEU A 180 0.35 -17.50 0.66
N TYR A 181 0.75 -16.63 -0.27
CA TYR A 181 1.51 -16.97 -1.46
C TYR A 181 2.86 -16.27 -1.46
N GLN A 182 3.85 -16.92 -2.03
CA GLN A 182 5.09 -16.28 -2.46
C GLN A 182 4.96 -15.96 -3.94
N ILE A 183 5.32 -14.73 -4.32
CA ILE A 183 5.23 -14.25 -5.69
C ILE A 183 6.65 -14.08 -6.21
N ASP A 184 6.97 -14.72 -7.32
CA ASP A 184 8.21 -14.42 -8.03
C ASP A 184 8.11 -13.03 -8.64
N ARG A 185 8.94 -12.10 -8.17
CA ARG A 185 8.86 -10.69 -8.58
C ARG A 185 9.08 -10.48 -10.07
N THR A 186 9.92 -11.32 -10.69
CA THR A 186 10.33 -11.21 -12.08
C THR A 186 9.33 -11.83 -13.04
N THR A 187 8.72 -12.94 -12.65
CA THR A 187 7.83 -13.74 -13.51
C THR A 187 6.36 -13.60 -13.13
N GLY A 188 6.06 -13.17 -11.91
CA GLY A 188 4.70 -13.13 -11.36
C GLY A 188 4.15 -14.51 -10.97
N VAL A 189 4.96 -15.58 -11.01
CA VAL A 189 4.53 -16.91 -10.61
C VAL A 189 4.21 -16.95 -9.13
N GLU A 190 3.02 -17.44 -8.80
CA GLU A 190 2.49 -17.52 -7.45
C GLU A 190 2.65 -18.95 -6.89
N THR A 191 3.19 -19.07 -5.70
CA THR A 191 3.43 -20.37 -5.03
C THR A 191 2.76 -20.37 -3.68
N LEU A 192 1.80 -21.23 -3.46
CA LEU A 192 1.13 -21.40 -2.17
C LEU A 192 2.13 -21.77 -1.07
N LYS A 193 2.08 -21.04 0.03
CA LYS A 193 2.89 -21.29 1.24
C LYS A 193 2.06 -21.94 2.34
N GLY A 194 0.79 -21.63 2.43
CA GLY A 194 -0.12 -22.21 3.40
C GLY A 194 -1.32 -21.29 3.69
N SER A 195 -2.23 -21.80 4.51
CA SER A 195 -3.38 -21.02 4.99
C SER A 195 -2.97 -20.14 6.16
N THR A 196 -3.51 -18.92 6.20
CA THR A 196 -3.38 -18.04 7.38
C THR A 196 -4.27 -18.52 8.53
N GLY A 197 -5.25 -19.39 8.26
CA GLY A 197 -6.26 -19.79 9.23
C GLY A 197 -7.35 -18.73 9.48
N ILE A 198 -7.28 -17.60 8.78
CA ILE A 198 -8.25 -16.51 8.90
C ILE A 198 -9.20 -16.56 7.71
N ASN A 199 -10.50 -16.53 7.97
CA ASN A 199 -11.50 -16.46 6.93
C ASN A 199 -11.72 -15.00 6.53
N VAL A 200 -11.26 -14.61 5.35
CA VAL A 200 -11.40 -13.27 4.78
C VAL A 200 -12.57 -13.16 3.79
N LYS A 201 -13.16 -14.28 3.39
CA LYS A 201 -14.25 -14.28 2.39
C LYS A 201 -15.56 -13.75 2.92
N ASP A 202 -15.85 -13.97 4.20
CA ASP A 202 -17.07 -13.45 4.84
C ASP A 202 -17.05 -11.91 4.96
N GLU A 203 -15.87 -11.33 4.70
CA GLU A 203 -15.61 -9.89 4.70
C GLU A 203 -15.47 -9.32 3.27
N ALA A 204 -15.99 -10.01 2.26
CA ALA A 204 -15.83 -9.64 0.85
C ALA A 204 -16.25 -8.19 0.53
N GLU A 205 -17.23 -7.65 1.25
CA GLU A 205 -17.62 -6.24 1.14
C GLU A 205 -16.57 -5.28 1.71
N ASN A 206 -15.61 -5.81 2.50
CA ASN A 206 -14.62 -5.04 3.24
C ASN A 206 -13.16 -5.39 2.91
N HIS A 207 -12.90 -6.22 1.90
CA HIS A 207 -11.52 -6.61 1.58
C HIS A 207 -10.63 -5.42 1.15
N PHE A 208 -11.22 -4.30 0.74
CA PHE A 208 -10.52 -3.06 0.44
C PHE A 208 -9.99 -2.32 1.69
N TYR A 209 -10.40 -2.72 2.88
CA TYR A 209 -9.96 -2.12 4.15
C TYR A 209 -8.86 -2.92 4.84
N GLN A 210 -8.12 -3.71 4.07
CA GLN A 210 -7.02 -4.52 4.56
C GLN A 210 -5.74 -4.10 3.87
N THR A 211 -4.63 -4.26 4.58
CA THR A 211 -3.30 -3.98 4.07
C THR A 211 -2.26 -4.76 4.86
N GLY A 212 -1.09 -4.93 4.29
CA GLY A 212 0.02 -5.55 4.98
C GLY A 212 1.36 -5.02 4.52
N GLU A 213 2.37 -5.30 5.32
CA GLU A 213 3.76 -4.98 5.02
C GLU A 213 4.69 -5.94 5.76
N ILE A 214 5.87 -6.13 5.22
CA ILE A 214 6.92 -6.92 5.87
C ILE A 214 7.97 -5.99 6.47
N ASP A 215 8.25 -6.17 7.78
CA ASP A 215 9.37 -5.52 8.43
C ASP A 215 10.68 -6.00 7.80
N PRO A 216 11.46 -5.13 7.13
CA PRO A 216 12.69 -5.55 6.45
C PRO A 216 13.82 -6.00 7.38
N ASN A 217 13.69 -5.77 8.69
CA ASN A 217 14.73 -6.19 9.65
C ASN A 217 14.44 -7.55 10.29
N THR A 218 13.16 -7.85 10.52
CA THR A 218 12.73 -9.11 11.12
C THR A 218 12.19 -10.10 10.10
N ASN A 219 11.79 -9.62 8.91
CA ASN A 219 11.01 -10.35 7.91
C ASN A 219 9.66 -10.86 8.45
N GLU A 220 9.14 -10.23 9.50
CA GLU A 220 7.79 -10.49 9.98
C GLU A 220 6.76 -9.80 9.09
N PHE A 221 5.72 -10.52 8.70
CA PHE A 221 4.62 -9.99 7.92
C PHE A 221 3.52 -9.48 8.86
N TYR A 222 3.31 -8.18 8.84
CA TYR A 222 2.21 -7.53 9.55
C TYR A 222 1.02 -7.37 8.62
N TRP A 223 -0.13 -7.82 9.05
CA TRP A 223 -1.36 -7.76 8.29
C TRP A 223 -2.47 -7.15 9.14
N ALA A 224 -2.98 -6.00 8.71
CA ALA A 224 -4.15 -5.38 9.29
C ALA A 224 -5.38 -5.91 8.56
N ALA A 225 -6.20 -6.67 9.27
CA ALA A 225 -7.36 -7.33 8.71
C ALA A 225 -8.64 -6.97 9.46
N LYS A 226 -9.76 -7.03 8.77
CA LYS A 226 -11.08 -7.07 9.38
C LYS A 226 -11.67 -8.46 9.17
N THR A 227 -12.04 -9.11 10.24
CA THR A 227 -12.65 -10.44 10.22
C THR A 227 -14.14 -10.39 10.59
N ALA A 228 -14.87 -11.46 10.31
CA ALA A 228 -16.29 -11.60 10.68
C ALA A 228 -16.57 -11.39 12.18
N ASN A 229 -15.58 -11.66 13.02
CA ASN A 229 -15.68 -11.55 14.48
C ASN A 229 -15.08 -10.26 15.05
N GLY A 230 -14.64 -9.35 14.21
CA GLY A 230 -14.01 -8.09 14.61
C GLY A 230 -12.70 -7.82 13.88
N ASN A 231 -11.95 -6.86 14.37
CA ASN A 231 -10.65 -6.48 13.81
C ASN A 231 -9.53 -7.37 14.37
N CYS A 232 -8.55 -7.64 13.55
CA CYS A 232 -7.29 -8.26 13.93
C CYS A 232 -6.16 -7.24 13.92
#